data_cf816a4ab2d8c9c4c3e7f4ec7c893e74
#
_entry.id   cf816a4ab2d8c9c4c3e7f4ec7c893e74
#
_cell.length_a   1.000
_cell.length_b   1.000
_cell.length_c   1.000
_cell.angle_alpha   90.00
_cell.angle_beta   90.00
_cell.angle_gamma   90.00
#
_symmetry.space_group_name_H-M   'P 1'
#
loop_
_entity.id
_entity.type
_entity.pdbx_description
1 polymer ?
#
loop_
_entity_poly.entity_id
_entity_poly.type
_entity_poly.pdbx_seq_one_letter_code
_entity_poly.pdbx_strand_id
1 'polypeptide(L)'
;MLRYPWIDLRALGAQAGAVAADAARAGARRFVVAEADRDAYAAGAAAQLAVSPAGVVTLADDAHAPLAGVCVRIGGAADFEAARAAIARHALVLLDYALATTVPLERLLAQAGAAACRIVVSLADPHAAAYLASRLEQSPVDIAFAPHDAAALRGMLAACGELRPREPLKLKTFEVQSVEPLGVGLHAVIDGCSQLDGDECVLAGASATGLLLVAAGAARAPGRPLAFGIDAGSAESFVFCGGDRTRQLSRLRSGERILTVDPAGDTRAIVVGRVRIESAPLVALHTRSASGANVRVVMRGDGAVRVRTDDGACVGLADVAPGFRLAGHEPGVGWVDCRMRAAASRSAVSVSR
;
A
#
# COMPACT_ATOMS: atom_id res chain seq x y z
N MET A 1 10.57 -2.89 0.68
CA MET A 1 10.68 -2.27 2.02
C MET A 1 10.71 -0.77 1.82
N LEU A 2 9.58 -0.08 1.97
CA LEU A 2 9.50 1.37 1.88
C LEU A 2 10.38 1.96 2.99
N ARG A 3 11.56 2.43 2.62
CA ARG A 3 12.41 3.21 3.52
C ARG A 3 11.62 4.47 3.90
N TYR A 4 11.70 4.90 5.16
CA TYR A 4 11.10 6.16 5.60
C TYR A 4 11.41 7.27 4.59
N PRO A 5 10.42 8.09 4.18
CA PRO A 5 10.64 9.17 3.24
C PRO A 5 11.65 10.16 3.82
N TRP A 6 12.42 10.76 2.95
CA TRP A 6 13.24 11.92 3.28
C TRP A 6 12.32 13.13 3.48
N ILE A 7 12.67 14.03 4.37
CA ILE A 7 12.00 15.32 4.53
C ILE A 7 12.94 16.41 4.05
N ASP A 8 12.50 17.15 3.05
CA ASP A 8 13.28 18.26 2.47
C ASP A 8 12.96 19.56 3.23
N LEU A 9 13.94 20.06 3.96
CA LEU A 9 13.83 21.24 4.81
C LEU A 9 14.31 22.51 4.12
N ARG A 10 14.92 22.43 2.93
CA ARG A 10 15.62 23.55 2.27
C ARG A 10 14.76 24.79 2.00
N ALA A 11 13.47 24.59 1.70
CA ALA A 11 12.55 25.68 1.36
C ALA A 11 11.82 26.31 2.56
N LEU A 12 12.05 25.80 3.78
CA LEU A 12 11.23 26.14 4.95
C LEU A 12 11.74 27.36 5.74
N GLY A 13 12.98 27.82 5.50
CA GLY A 13 13.55 28.93 6.21
C GLY A 13 13.43 28.80 7.73
N ALA A 14 12.90 29.81 8.39
CA ALA A 14 12.75 29.82 9.86
C ALA A 14 11.84 28.70 10.41
N GLN A 15 11.00 28.08 9.60
CA GLN A 15 10.11 26.99 10.02
C GLN A 15 10.80 25.63 10.01
N ALA A 16 11.97 25.50 9.41
CA ALA A 16 12.66 24.22 9.20
C ALA A 16 12.87 23.45 10.52
N GLY A 17 13.24 24.13 11.61
CA GLY A 17 13.45 23.51 12.92
C GLY A 17 12.17 22.90 13.51
N ALA A 18 11.04 23.62 13.43
CA ALA A 18 9.75 23.13 13.90
C ALA A 18 9.25 21.93 13.06
N VAL A 19 9.39 22.03 11.75
CA VAL A 19 9.00 20.96 10.81
C VAL A 19 9.88 19.72 11.00
N ALA A 20 11.20 19.90 11.20
CA ALA A 20 12.11 18.79 11.50
C ALA A 20 11.74 18.06 12.80
N ALA A 21 11.40 18.82 13.86
CA ALA A 21 10.98 18.25 15.13
C ALA A 21 9.64 17.48 15.00
N ASP A 22 8.68 18.01 14.24
CA ASP A 22 7.41 17.33 13.96
C ASP A 22 7.64 16.05 13.15
N ALA A 23 8.50 16.11 12.14
CA ALA A 23 8.88 14.96 11.34
C ALA A 23 9.56 13.86 12.18
N ALA A 24 10.49 14.25 13.06
CA ALA A 24 11.20 13.32 13.94
C ALA A 24 10.24 12.64 14.93
N ARG A 25 9.26 13.37 15.49
CA ARG A 25 8.20 12.79 16.35
C ARG A 25 7.34 11.78 15.58
N ALA A 26 7.13 11.99 14.29
CA ALA A 26 6.44 11.05 13.42
C ALA A 26 7.32 9.86 12.97
N GLY A 27 8.60 9.82 13.40
CA GLY A 27 9.54 8.74 13.09
C GLY A 27 10.39 8.96 11.83
N ALA A 28 10.34 10.13 11.20
CA ALA A 28 11.24 10.46 10.10
C ALA A 28 12.65 10.74 10.66
N ARG A 29 13.67 10.13 10.04
CA ARG A 29 15.08 10.27 10.45
C ARG A 29 16.01 10.57 9.28
N ARG A 30 15.46 10.99 8.14
CA ARG A 30 16.20 11.30 6.92
C ARG A 30 15.83 12.70 6.45
N PHE A 31 16.82 13.55 6.28
CA PHE A 31 16.58 14.96 5.96
C PHE A 31 17.41 15.41 4.76
N VAL A 32 16.78 16.21 3.90
CA VAL A 32 17.48 17.00 2.88
C VAL A 32 17.61 18.42 3.41
N VAL A 33 18.82 18.92 3.51
CA VAL A 33 19.14 20.20 4.15
C VAL A 33 20.02 21.05 3.23
N ALA A 34 20.03 22.36 3.42
CA ALA A 34 21.09 23.19 2.88
C ALA A 34 22.43 22.86 3.58
N GLU A 35 23.54 22.92 2.85
CA GLU A 35 24.85 22.60 3.43
C GLU A 35 25.18 23.45 4.66
N ALA A 36 24.77 24.71 4.66
CA ALA A 36 24.94 25.63 5.80
C ALA A 36 24.20 25.18 7.07
N ASP A 37 23.13 24.39 6.93
CA ASP A 37 22.28 23.95 8.03
C ASP A 37 22.56 22.50 8.47
N ARG A 38 23.57 21.86 7.89
CA ARG A 38 23.88 20.46 8.08
C ARG A 38 23.99 20.06 9.57
N ASP A 39 24.77 20.82 10.33
CA ASP A 39 25.04 20.52 11.74
C ASP A 39 23.81 20.75 12.63
N ALA A 40 22.94 21.69 12.24
CA ALA A 40 21.72 22.00 13.00
C ALA A 40 20.72 20.82 13.04
N TYR A 41 20.74 19.94 12.06
CA TYR A 41 19.82 18.80 11.92
C TYR A 41 20.53 17.44 12.02
N ALA A 42 21.79 17.39 12.45
CA ALA A 42 22.54 16.15 12.58
C ALA A 42 22.04 15.29 13.75
N ALA A 43 21.63 15.92 14.86
CA ALA A 43 21.21 15.20 16.06
C ALA A 43 19.94 14.34 15.82
N GLY A 44 20.08 13.01 15.91
CA GLY A 44 18.98 12.06 15.73
C GLY A 44 18.61 11.73 14.27
N ALA A 45 19.31 12.30 13.29
CA ALA A 45 19.16 11.90 11.90
C ALA A 45 19.91 10.58 11.65
N ALA A 46 19.28 9.63 10.97
CA ALA A 46 19.94 8.40 10.48
C ALA A 46 20.64 8.64 9.13
N ALA A 47 20.24 9.66 8.38
CA ALA A 47 20.90 10.07 7.17
C ALA A 47 20.56 11.53 6.81
N GLN A 48 21.52 12.20 6.18
CA GLN A 48 21.36 13.56 5.66
C GLN A 48 21.85 13.68 4.22
N LEU A 49 21.09 14.43 3.42
CA LEU A 49 21.50 14.95 2.12
C LEU A 49 21.76 16.45 2.27
N ALA A 50 23.00 16.86 2.30
CA ALA A 50 23.38 18.27 2.31
C ALA A 50 23.56 18.77 0.87
N VAL A 51 22.94 19.91 0.55
CA VAL A 51 22.95 20.50 -0.79
C VAL A 51 23.65 21.85 -0.72
N SER A 52 24.76 21.99 -1.44
CA SER A 52 25.52 23.25 -1.54
C SER A 52 24.81 24.25 -2.47
N PRO A 53 25.12 25.54 -2.40
CA PRO A 53 24.63 26.54 -3.35
C PRO A 53 25.01 26.25 -4.82
N ALA A 54 26.09 25.51 -5.04
CA ALA A 54 26.54 25.07 -6.37
C ALA A 54 25.81 23.80 -6.85
N GLY A 55 24.84 23.27 -6.09
CA GLY A 55 24.10 22.07 -6.43
C GLY A 55 24.85 20.76 -6.19
N VAL A 56 25.97 20.79 -5.50
CA VAL A 56 26.66 19.55 -5.06
C VAL A 56 25.87 18.97 -3.90
N VAL A 57 25.60 17.67 -3.97
CA VAL A 57 24.89 16.92 -2.95
C VAL A 57 25.86 15.98 -2.24
N THR A 58 25.83 15.98 -0.92
CA THR A 58 26.62 15.04 -0.11
C THR A 58 25.65 14.23 0.76
N LEU A 59 25.66 12.92 0.59
CA LEU A 59 24.95 11.98 1.46
C LEU A 59 25.87 11.57 2.60
N ALA A 60 25.42 11.75 3.82
CA ALA A 60 25.99 11.14 5.01
C ALA A 60 24.93 10.25 5.66
N ASP A 61 25.25 8.98 5.87
CA ASP A 61 24.43 8.05 6.64
C ASP A 61 25.31 7.21 7.58
N ASP A 62 24.68 6.61 8.60
CA ASP A 62 25.41 5.85 9.63
C ASP A 62 25.99 4.53 9.10
N ALA A 63 25.59 4.09 7.92
CA ALA A 63 25.89 2.75 7.40
C ALA A 63 26.95 2.73 6.28
N HIS A 64 27.20 3.86 5.61
CA HIS A 64 28.01 3.90 4.39
C HIS A 64 29.00 5.08 4.38
N ALA A 65 30.05 4.96 3.60
CA ALA A 65 30.95 6.08 3.31
C ALA A 65 30.17 7.23 2.66
N PRO A 66 30.56 8.51 2.90
CA PRO A 66 29.91 9.66 2.29
C PRO A 66 29.89 9.55 0.76
N LEU A 67 28.71 9.77 0.17
CA LEU A 67 28.50 9.70 -1.26
C LEU A 67 28.24 11.11 -1.81
N ALA A 68 29.01 11.51 -2.81
CA ALA A 68 28.82 12.78 -3.48
C ALA A 68 27.99 12.64 -4.77
N GLY A 69 27.23 13.68 -5.09
CA GLY A 69 26.36 13.72 -6.25
C GLY A 69 25.98 15.14 -6.64
N VAL A 70 24.90 15.27 -7.37
CA VAL A 70 24.41 16.54 -7.88
C VAL A 70 22.90 16.68 -7.69
N CYS A 71 22.44 17.92 -7.47
CA CYS A 71 21.05 18.31 -7.48
C CYS A 71 20.68 18.83 -8.87
N VAL A 72 19.60 18.31 -9.46
CA VAL A 72 19.06 18.76 -10.73
C VAL A 72 17.61 19.16 -10.54
N ARG A 73 17.28 20.40 -10.86
CA ARG A 73 15.91 20.89 -10.84
C ARG A 73 15.23 20.55 -12.16
N ILE A 74 14.01 20.01 -12.08
CA ILE A 74 13.17 19.69 -13.22
C ILE A 74 11.93 20.58 -13.18
N GLY A 75 11.92 21.64 -13.94
CA GLY A 75 10.80 22.57 -14.12
C GLY A 75 10.24 22.59 -15.53
N GLY A 76 10.90 21.91 -16.48
CA GLY A 76 10.47 21.85 -17.87
C GLY A 76 11.08 20.69 -18.65
N ALA A 77 10.69 20.56 -19.90
CA ALA A 77 11.13 19.46 -20.77
C ALA A 77 12.65 19.45 -21.03
N ALA A 78 13.27 20.61 -21.10
CA ALA A 78 14.72 20.73 -21.35
C ALA A 78 15.57 20.16 -20.19
N ASP A 79 15.03 20.16 -18.98
CA ASP A 79 15.77 19.72 -17.78
C ASP A 79 15.93 18.20 -17.72
N PHE A 80 15.10 17.44 -18.47
CA PHE A 80 15.19 15.98 -18.50
C PHE A 80 16.49 15.49 -19.12
N GLU A 81 17.04 16.17 -20.11
CA GLU A 81 18.33 15.78 -20.69
C GLU A 81 19.47 16.01 -19.70
N ALA A 82 19.43 17.13 -18.94
CA ALA A 82 20.39 17.38 -17.88
C ALA A 82 20.29 16.31 -16.76
N ALA A 83 19.07 15.93 -16.37
CA ALA A 83 18.84 14.88 -15.39
C ALA A 83 19.35 13.51 -15.87
N ARG A 84 19.11 13.15 -17.12
CA ARG A 84 19.64 11.92 -17.73
C ARG A 84 21.16 11.89 -17.75
N ALA A 85 21.77 13.00 -18.14
CA ALA A 85 23.22 13.12 -18.14
C ALA A 85 23.82 13.05 -16.73
N ALA A 86 23.13 13.62 -15.72
CA ALA A 86 23.54 13.52 -14.33
C ALA A 86 23.46 12.08 -13.81
N ILE A 87 22.37 11.38 -14.06
CA ILE A 87 22.19 9.97 -13.67
C ILE A 87 23.25 9.05 -14.28
N ALA A 88 23.67 9.32 -15.51
CA ALA A 88 24.70 8.54 -16.18
C ALA A 88 26.13 8.79 -15.62
N ARG A 89 26.35 9.94 -14.95
CA ARG A 89 27.71 10.38 -14.53
C ARG A 89 27.96 10.34 -13.03
N HIS A 90 26.90 10.37 -12.22
CA HIS A 90 27.01 10.48 -10.78
C HIS A 90 26.48 9.26 -10.07
N ALA A 91 27.08 8.91 -8.95
CA ALA A 91 26.61 7.83 -8.09
C ALA A 91 25.37 8.23 -7.25
N LEU A 92 25.10 9.52 -7.12
CA LEU A 92 23.96 10.09 -6.41
C LEU A 92 23.38 11.27 -7.18
N VAL A 93 22.05 11.28 -7.35
CA VAL A 93 21.33 12.42 -7.95
C VAL A 93 20.11 12.74 -7.11
N LEU A 94 20.00 14.00 -6.70
CA LEU A 94 18.79 14.58 -6.12
C LEU A 94 18.03 15.31 -7.23
N LEU A 95 16.79 14.91 -7.48
CA LEU A 95 15.90 15.54 -8.44
C LEU A 95 14.89 16.43 -7.72
N ASP A 96 15.00 17.76 -7.89
CA ASP A 96 13.96 18.70 -7.46
C ASP A 96 12.87 18.76 -8.53
N TYR A 97 11.79 18.03 -8.31
CA TYR A 97 10.75 17.86 -9.29
C TYR A 97 9.58 18.82 -9.05
N ALA A 98 9.43 19.79 -9.95
CA ALA A 98 8.46 20.89 -9.83
C ALA A 98 7.26 20.78 -10.80
N LEU A 99 7.16 19.72 -11.61
CA LEU A 99 6.07 19.55 -12.56
C LEU A 99 4.83 18.93 -11.90
N ALA A 100 3.64 19.34 -12.38
CA ALA A 100 2.38 18.82 -11.87
C ALA A 100 2.06 17.38 -12.31
N THR A 101 2.76 16.84 -13.30
CA THR A 101 2.55 15.47 -13.81
C THR A 101 3.77 14.61 -13.57
N THR A 102 3.56 13.36 -13.14
CA THR A 102 4.62 12.39 -12.85
C THR A 102 5.05 11.56 -14.07
N VAL A 103 4.30 11.61 -15.18
CA VAL A 103 4.57 10.78 -16.38
C VAL A 103 5.98 10.95 -16.93
N PRO A 104 6.53 12.18 -17.09
CA PRO A 104 7.91 12.34 -17.54
C PRO A 104 8.93 11.78 -16.54
N LEU A 105 8.66 11.90 -15.24
CA LEU A 105 9.51 11.37 -14.20
C LEU A 105 9.58 9.84 -14.23
N GLU A 106 8.45 9.17 -14.42
CA GLU A 106 8.41 7.70 -14.55
C GLU A 106 9.28 7.22 -15.72
N ARG A 107 9.25 7.92 -16.85
CA ARG A 107 10.10 7.60 -18.01
C ARG A 107 11.59 7.79 -17.71
N LEU A 108 11.94 8.86 -16.98
CA LEU A 108 13.31 9.12 -16.54
C LEU A 108 13.79 8.01 -15.59
N LEU A 109 12.98 7.63 -14.62
CA LEU A 109 13.31 6.60 -13.64
C LEU A 109 13.41 5.20 -14.26
N ALA A 110 12.57 4.89 -15.24
CA ALA A 110 12.66 3.63 -16.00
C ALA A 110 13.99 3.52 -16.77
N GLN A 111 14.50 4.64 -17.28
CA GLN A 111 15.81 4.67 -17.93
C GLN A 111 16.98 4.59 -16.92
N ALA A 112 16.76 5.10 -15.72
CA ALA A 112 17.77 5.09 -14.65
C ALA A 112 17.94 3.70 -14.00
N GLY A 113 16.96 2.82 -14.11
CA GLY A 113 17.00 1.47 -13.52
C GLY A 113 18.15 0.58 -14.00
N ALA A 114 18.79 0.94 -15.12
CA ALA A 114 20.00 0.28 -15.62
C ALA A 114 21.31 0.92 -15.10
N ALA A 115 21.23 2.07 -14.42
CA ALA A 115 22.39 2.78 -13.89
C ALA A 115 22.58 2.47 -12.39
N ALA A 116 23.83 2.32 -11.95
CA ALA A 116 24.17 2.16 -10.54
C ALA A 116 24.08 3.50 -9.75
N CYS A 117 23.15 4.37 -10.12
CA CYS A 117 22.94 5.68 -9.53
C CYS A 117 21.86 5.63 -8.47
N ARG A 118 22.13 6.12 -7.28
CA ARG A 118 21.12 6.35 -6.26
C ARG A 118 20.38 7.64 -6.57
N ILE A 119 19.05 7.54 -6.67
CA ILE A 119 18.21 8.70 -7.01
C ILE A 119 17.30 9.01 -5.83
N VAL A 120 17.24 10.29 -5.48
CA VAL A 120 16.27 10.84 -4.53
C VAL A 120 15.43 11.87 -5.27
N VAL A 121 14.12 11.72 -5.23
CA VAL A 121 13.19 12.66 -5.87
C VAL A 121 12.51 13.50 -4.81
N SER A 122 12.72 14.82 -4.85
CA SER A 122 12.06 15.78 -3.97
C SER A 122 10.78 16.30 -4.64
N LEU A 123 9.65 16.20 -3.93
CA LEU A 123 8.32 16.53 -4.39
C LEU A 123 7.58 17.37 -3.36
N ALA A 124 6.97 18.46 -3.83
CA ALA A 124 6.14 19.32 -2.98
C ALA A 124 4.67 18.85 -2.90
N ASP A 125 4.17 18.18 -3.94
CA ASP A 125 2.79 17.66 -3.96
C ASP A 125 2.69 16.32 -3.21
N PRO A 126 1.90 16.24 -2.11
CA PRO A 126 1.73 15.01 -1.35
C PRO A 126 1.08 13.88 -2.15
N HIS A 127 0.21 14.21 -3.10
CA HIS A 127 -0.44 13.19 -3.94
C HIS A 127 0.52 12.58 -4.95
N ALA A 128 1.35 13.41 -5.58
CA ALA A 128 2.41 12.94 -6.48
C ALA A 128 3.43 12.09 -5.73
N ALA A 129 3.82 12.50 -4.52
CA ALA A 129 4.74 11.75 -3.68
C ALA A 129 4.15 10.39 -3.24
N ALA A 130 2.88 10.36 -2.80
CA ALA A 130 2.20 9.13 -2.44
C ALA A 130 2.03 8.19 -3.64
N TYR A 131 1.69 8.74 -4.81
CA TYR A 131 1.58 7.98 -6.06
C TYR A 131 2.92 7.34 -6.44
N LEU A 132 4.00 8.12 -6.47
CA LEU A 132 5.32 7.59 -6.79
C LEU A 132 5.78 6.54 -5.76
N ALA A 133 5.56 6.79 -4.46
CA ALA A 133 5.91 5.83 -3.43
C ALA A 133 5.24 4.47 -3.65
N SER A 134 3.97 4.46 -4.08
CA SER A 134 3.25 3.21 -4.39
C SER A 134 3.77 2.48 -5.63
N ARG A 135 4.44 3.20 -6.55
CA ARG A 135 4.97 2.63 -7.81
C ARG A 135 6.42 2.17 -7.71
N LEU A 136 7.16 2.71 -6.74
CA LEU A 136 8.61 2.56 -6.64
C LEU A 136 9.07 1.50 -5.64
N GLU A 137 8.15 0.66 -5.13
CA GLU A 137 8.48 -0.39 -4.15
C GLU A 137 9.62 -1.32 -4.59
N GLN A 138 9.84 -1.44 -5.89
CA GLN A 138 10.89 -2.28 -6.49
C GLN A 138 12.03 -1.47 -7.13
N SER A 139 12.06 -0.15 -6.97
CA SER A 139 13.05 0.72 -7.60
C SER A 139 14.10 1.24 -6.61
N PRO A 140 15.35 1.45 -7.01
CA PRO A 140 16.40 2.05 -6.18
C PRO A 140 16.21 3.55 -5.93
N VAL A 141 14.99 4.04 -6.01
CA VAL A 141 14.64 5.46 -5.88
C VAL A 141 14.10 5.75 -4.50
N ASP A 142 14.68 6.73 -3.84
CA ASP A 142 14.17 7.30 -2.59
C ASP A 142 13.28 8.53 -2.88
N ILE A 143 12.27 8.77 -2.06
CA ILE A 143 11.41 9.95 -2.17
C ILE A 143 11.69 10.91 -1.03
N ALA A 144 11.84 12.20 -1.35
CA ALA A 144 11.88 13.29 -0.40
C ALA A 144 10.59 14.12 -0.49
N PHE A 145 10.02 14.45 0.66
CA PHE A 145 8.90 15.36 0.75
C PHE A 145 9.42 16.77 1.02
N ALA A 146 9.01 17.70 0.19
CA ALA A 146 9.31 19.12 0.34
C ALA A 146 8.06 19.87 0.83
N PRO A 147 7.72 19.81 2.13
CA PRO A 147 6.59 20.53 2.66
C PRO A 147 6.88 22.04 2.65
N HIS A 148 5.84 22.85 2.44
CA HIS A 148 5.96 24.31 2.54
C HIS A 148 5.65 24.83 3.96
N ASP A 149 5.03 24.00 4.80
CA ASP A 149 4.74 24.26 6.20
C ASP A 149 4.48 22.96 7.01
N ALA A 150 4.23 23.10 8.29
CA ALA A 150 3.92 21.99 9.18
C ALA A 150 2.58 21.29 8.86
N ALA A 151 1.60 21.99 8.27
CA ALA A 151 0.33 21.39 7.87
C ALA A 151 0.51 20.50 6.64
N ALA A 152 1.28 20.96 5.64
CA ALA A 152 1.66 20.18 4.48
C ALA A 152 2.44 18.92 4.91
N LEU A 153 3.39 19.03 5.85
CA LEU A 153 4.09 17.87 6.41
C LEU A 153 3.12 16.85 7.00
N ARG A 154 2.18 17.29 7.84
CA ARG A 154 1.19 16.37 8.45
C ARG A 154 0.35 15.67 7.40
N GLY A 155 -0.09 16.38 6.37
CA GLY A 155 -0.81 15.80 5.23
C GLY A 155 0.01 14.74 4.49
N MET A 156 1.27 15.04 4.21
CA MET A 156 2.21 14.11 3.58
C MET A 156 2.49 12.88 4.45
N LEU A 157 2.72 13.07 5.75
CA LEU A 157 2.95 11.98 6.69
C LEU A 157 1.70 11.10 6.88
N ALA A 158 0.51 11.69 6.85
CA ALA A 158 -0.76 10.94 6.88
C ALA A 158 -0.92 10.09 5.62
N ALA A 159 -0.68 10.66 4.45
CA ALA A 159 -0.68 9.93 3.18
C ALA A 159 0.38 8.80 3.18
N CYS A 160 1.57 9.05 3.74
CA CYS A 160 2.59 8.03 3.91
C CYS A 160 2.31 7.01 5.00
N GLY A 161 1.58 7.39 6.04
CA GLY A 161 1.13 6.46 7.08
C GLY A 161 0.23 5.36 6.51
N GLU A 162 -0.47 5.66 5.43
CA GLU A 162 -1.21 4.65 4.64
C GLU A 162 -0.29 3.76 3.78
N LEU A 163 0.95 4.21 3.49
CA LEU A 163 1.96 3.51 2.70
C LEU A 163 3.06 2.86 3.58
N ARG A 164 3.01 3.03 4.91
CA ARG A 164 3.96 2.34 5.79
C ARG A 164 3.84 0.85 5.59
N PRO A 165 4.97 0.11 5.51
CA PRO A 165 4.92 -1.33 5.66
C PRO A 165 4.23 -1.59 7.00
N ARG A 166 3.03 -2.13 6.94
CA ARG A 166 2.34 -2.62 8.13
C ARG A 166 3.07 -3.86 8.58
N GLU A 167 3.07 -4.14 9.86
CA GLU A 167 3.45 -5.48 10.29
C GLU A 167 2.65 -6.47 9.45
N PRO A 168 3.29 -7.52 8.92
CA PRO A 168 2.60 -8.51 8.14
C PRO A 168 1.35 -9.00 8.90
N LEU A 169 0.23 -9.11 8.20
CA LEU A 169 -0.98 -9.64 8.80
C LEU A 169 -0.73 -11.09 9.23
N LYS A 170 -1.05 -11.38 10.47
CA LYS A 170 -1.02 -12.77 10.95
C LYS A 170 -2.13 -13.55 10.26
N LEU A 171 -1.77 -14.30 9.26
CA LEU A 171 -2.67 -15.22 8.60
C LEU A 171 -2.88 -16.44 9.49
N LYS A 172 -4.10 -16.98 9.45
CA LYS A 172 -4.54 -18.16 10.19
C LYS A 172 -5.12 -19.18 9.22
N THR A 173 -5.11 -20.42 9.64
CA THR A 173 -5.77 -21.52 8.92
C THR A 173 -7.23 -21.59 9.27
N PHE A 174 -8.06 -21.76 8.25
CA PHE A 174 -9.49 -22.00 8.34
C PHE A 174 -9.81 -23.33 7.64
N GLU A 175 -10.30 -24.29 8.39
CA GLU A 175 -10.70 -25.57 7.84
C GLU A 175 -12.14 -25.50 7.29
N VAL A 176 -12.32 -25.91 6.06
CA VAL A 176 -13.63 -25.97 5.40
C VAL A 176 -14.46 -27.08 6.03
N GLN A 177 -15.59 -26.75 6.60
CA GLN A 177 -16.53 -27.67 7.22
C GLN A 177 -17.60 -28.15 6.22
N SER A 178 -18.09 -27.22 5.39
CA SER A 178 -19.04 -27.52 4.33
C SER A 178 -19.01 -26.50 3.22
N VAL A 179 -19.48 -26.92 2.05
CA VAL A 179 -19.68 -26.11 0.84
C VAL A 179 -21.14 -26.21 0.47
N GLU A 180 -21.87 -25.09 0.46
CA GLU A 180 -23.30 -25.05 0.29
C GLU A 180 -23.70 -24.23 -0.94
N PRO A 181 -24.33 -24.79 -1.97
CA PRO A 181 -24.90 -24.01 -3.06
C PRO A 181 -26.06 -23.13 -2.57
N LEU A 182 -26.06 -21.85 -2.92
CA LEU A 182 -27.07 -20.87 -2.49
C LEU A 182 -28.05 -20.47 -3.62
N GLY A 183 -27.85 -20.98 -4.85
CA GLY A 183 -28.59 -20.52 -6.02
C GLY A 183 -28.00 -19.25 -6.61
N VAL A 184 -28.81 -18.48 -7.36
CA VAL A 184 -28.36 -17.25 -8.05
C VAL A 184 -28.53 -16.05 -7.13
N GLY A 185 -27.50 -15.22 -7.04
CA GLY A 185 -27.51 -13.99 -6.24
C GLY A 185 -26.55 -12.94 -6.80
N LEU A 186 -26.44 -11.82 -6.09
CA LEU A 186 -25.58 -10.71 -6.49
C LEU A 186 -24.13 -10.93 -6.03
N HIS A 187 -23.21 -10.89 -6.98
CA HIS A 187 -21.78 -11.03 -6.80
C HIS A 187 -21.05 -9.73 -7.15
N ALA A 188 -20.02 -9.40 -6.41
CA ALA A 188 -19.21 -8.19 -6.63
C ALA A 188 -17.84 -8.55 -7.21
N VAL A 189 -17.50 -7.86 -8.30
CA VAL A 189 -16.16 -7.88 -8.91
C VAL A 189 -15.55 -6.50 -8.72
N ILE A 190 -14.35 -6.45 -8.15
CA ILE A 190 -13.58 -5.22 -7.96
C ILE A 190 -12.54 -5.13 -9.08
N ASP A 191 -12.62 -4.08 -9.89
CA ASP A 191 -11.56 -3.74 -10.84
C ASP A 191 -10.64 -2.70 -10.19
N GLY A 192 -9.37 -3.05 -9.98
CA GLY A 192 -8.36 -2.16 -9.41
C GLY A 192 -7.77 -1.21 -10.45
N CYS A 193 -7.28 -0.04 -10.02
CA CYS A 193 -6.50 0.87 -10.87
C CYS A 193 -5.04 0.42 -11.01
N SER A 194 -4.59 -0.52 -10.18
CA SER A 194 -3.25 -1.06 -10.20
C SER A 194 -3.27 -2.52 -10.66
N GLN A 195 -2.23 -2.90 -11.36
CA GLN A 195 -1.98 -4.29 -11.67
C GLN A 195 -1.71 -5.05 -10.36
N LEU A 196 -2.27 -6.25 -10.26
CA LEU A 196 -2.07 -7.13 -9.13
C LEU A 196 -0.91 -8.08 -9.43
N ASP A 197 -0.05 -8.30 -8.45
CA ASP A 197 0.96 -9.34 -8.53
C ASP A 197 0.28 -10.73 -8.43
N GLY A 198 0.91 -11.75 -9.03
CA GLY A 198 0.30 -13.08 -9.14
C GLY A 198 -0.05 -13.75 -7.80
N ASP A 199 0.55 -13.27 -6.73
CA ASP A 199 0.34 -13.80 -5.38
C ASP A 199 -0.55 -12.92 -4.50
N GLU A 200 -0.94 -11.74 -4.97
CA GLU A 200 -1.82 -10.85 -4.24
C GLU A 200 -3.26 -11.36 -4.20
N CYS A 201 -3.83 -11.26 -3.02
CA CYS A 201 -5.20 -11.61 -2.70
C CYS A 201 -5.90 -10.43 -2.02
N VAL A 202 -7.23 -10.46 -1.93
CA VAL A 202 -7.97 -9.62 -1.00
C VAL A 202 -8.50 -10.45 0.15
N LEU A 203 -8.68 -9.84 1.30
CA LEU A 203 -9.38 -10.45 2.42
C LEU A 203 -10.87 -10.12 2.31
N ALA A 204 -11.69 -11.15 2.11
CA ALA A 204 -13.12 -11.02 1.97
C ALA A 204 -13.90 -12.02 2.85
N GLY A 205 -15.08 -11.64 3.32
CA GLY A 205 -15.92 -12.49 4.15
C GLY A 205 -17.33 -11.95 4.33
N ALA A 206 -18.27 -12.84 4.71
CA ALA A 206 -19.66 -12.47 4.92
C ALA A 206 -19.92 -11.78 6.27
N SER A 207 -18.97 -11.80 7.17
CA SER A 207 -19.09 -11.18 8.50
C SER A 207 -17.77 -10.54 8.93
N ALA A 208 -17.88 -9.72 9.99
CA ALA A 208 -16.73 -9.07 10.61
C ALA A 208 -15.86 -10.00 11.48
N THR A 209 -16.17 -11.27 11.58
CA THR A 209 -15.47 -12.21 12.49
C THR A 209 -14.34 -12.99 11.83
N GLY A 210 -14.26 -12.95 10.49
CA GLY A 210 -13.16 -13.58 9.76
C GLY A 210 -13.28 -13.36 8.27
N LEU A 211 -12.13 -13.30 7.63
CA LEU A 211 -11.98 -13.03 6.20
C LEU A 211 -11.03 -14.07 5.60
N LEU A 212 -11.33 -14.59 4.42
CA LEU A 212 -10.46 -15.49 3.68
C LEU A 212 -9.67 -14.75 2.60
N LEU A 213 -8.50 -15.26 2.25
CA LEU A 213 -7.72 -14.80 1.12
C LEU A 213 -8.35 -15.27 -0.20
N VAL A 214 -8.92 -14.33 -0.92
CA VAL A 214 -9.46 -14.52 -2.25
C VAL A 214 -8.46 -14.02 -3.26
N ALA A 215 -7.93 -14.91 -4.09
CA ALA A 215 -6.93 -14.56 -5.07
C ALA A 215 -7.50 -13.68 -6.18
N ALA A 216 -6.70 -12.75 -6.66
CA ALA A 216 -6.99 -11.99 -7.87
C ALA A 216 -7.16 -12.96 -9.05
N GLY A 217 -8.16 -12.65 -9.90
CA GLY A 217 -8.64 -13.56 -10.94
C GLY A 217 -7.59 -14.19 -11.84
N ALA A 218 -7.99 -15.30 -12.45
CA ALA A 218 -7.32 -16.18 -13.38
C ALA A 218 -5.79 -16.30 -13.27
N ALA A 219 -5.34 -17.47 -12.86
CA ALA A 219 -3.94 -17.87 -12.90
C ALA A 219 -3.24 -17.34 -14.14
N ARG A 220 -2.02 -16.87 -13.97
CA ARG A 220 -1.07 -16.53 -15.03
C ARG A 220 -1.04 -17.65 -16.09
N ALA A 221 -1.89 -17.53 -17.09
CA ALA A 221 -1.67 -18.25 -18.34
C ALA A 221 -0.71 -17.42 -19.18
N PRO A 222 0.37 -17.99 -19.72
CA PRO A 222 1.27 -17.24 -20.61
C PRO A 222 0.46 -16.59 -21.74
N GLY A 223 0.60 -15.27 -21.90
CA GLY A 223 -0.06 -14.52 -22.98
C GLY A 223 -1.43 -13.92 -22.66
N ARG A 224 -1.97 -14.05 -21.44
CA ARG A 224 -3.16 -13.31 -21.02
C ARG A 224 -2.80 -11.98 -20.33
N PRO A 225 -3.57 -10.90 -20.60
CA PRO A 225 -3.38 -9.64 -19.86
C PRO A 225 -3.60 -9.89 -18.37
N LEU A 226 -2.78 -9.24 -17.57
CA LEU A 226 -2.82 -9.31 -16.12
C LEU A 226 -4.21 -8.95 -15.61
N ALA A 227 -4.72 -9.72 -14.66
CA ALA A 227 -6.05 -9.50 -14.13
C ALA A 227 -6.07 -8.22 -13.27
N PHE A 228 -6.94 -7.29 -13.64
CA PHE A 228 -7.27 -6.13 -12.81
C PHE A 228 -8.51 -6.41 -11.93
N GLY A 229 -9.21 -7.51 -12.16
CA GLY A 229 -10.47 -7.85 -11.53
C GLY A 229 -10.31 -8.91 -10.45
N ILE A 230 -11.00 -8.69 -9.31
CA ILE A 230 -11.05 -9.61 -8.17
C ILE A 230 -12.50 -9.99 -7.96
N ASP A 231 -12.80 -11.28 -8.03
CA ASP A 231 -14.10 -11.84 -7.65
C ASP A 231 -14.20 -11.87 -6.11
N ALA A 232 -14.59 -10.74 -5.51
CA ALA A 232 -14.42 -10.50 -4.08
C ALA A 232 -15.48 -11.17 -3.19
N GLY A 233 -16.59 -11.66 -3.73
CA GLY A 233 -17.66 -12.33 -2.99
C GLY A 233 -19.03 -11.78 -3.27
N SER A 234 -20.05 -12.18 -2.48
CA SER A 234 -21.40 -11.65 -2.62
C SER A 234 -21.43 -10.13 -2.37
N ALA A 235 -22.38 -9.42 -2.97
CA ALA A 235 -22.51 -7.97 -2.84
C ALA A 235 -22.63 -7.50 -1.38
N GLU A 236 -23.15 -8.35 -0.50
CA GLU A 236 -23.29 -8.08 0.94
C GLU A 236 -22.06 -8.43 1.76
N SER A 237 -21.07 -9.09 1.18
CA SER A 237 -19.80 -9.41 1.84
C SER A 237 -18.96 -8.16 2.05
N PHE A 238 -17.94 -8.29 2.89
CA PHE A 238 -17.02 -7.23 3.27
C PHE A 238 -15.63 -7.50 2.70
N VAL A 239 -14.92 -6.44 2.38
CA VAL A 239 -13.50 -6.45 2.00
C VAL A 239 -12.69 -5.62 3.00
N PHE A 240 -11.45 -6.01 3.23
CA PHE A 240 -10.54 -5.31 4.11
C PHE A 240 -9.93 -4.09 3.43
N CYS A 241 -10.07 -2.92 4.05
CA CYS A 241 -9.59 -1.65 3.52
C CYS A 241 -8.34 -1.12 4.24
N GLY A 242 -7.87 -1.84 5.27
CA GLY A 242 -6.78 -1.41 6.11
C GLY A 242 -7.18 -0.39 7.18
N GLY A 243 -6.23 -0.07 8.08
CA GLY A 243 -6.50 0.85 9.20
C GLY A 243 -7.66 0.41 10.06
N ASP A 244 -7.79 -0.90 10.30
CA ASP A 244 -8.88 -1.49 11.06
C ASP A 244 -10.28 -1.21 10.48
N ARG A 245 -10.37 -1.13 9.15
CA ARG A 245 -11.63 -0.88 8.45
C ARG A 245 -11.96 -2.00 7.48
N THR A 246 -13.24 -2.32 7.41
CA THR A 246 -13.85 -3.10 6.33
C THR A 246 -14.87 -2.27 5.59
N ARG A 247 -15.18 -2.65 4.37
CA ARG A 247 -16.20 -2.03 3.55
C ARG A 247 -17.08 -3.11 2.97
N GLN A 248 -18.39 -2.91 3.02
CA GLN A 248 -19.34 -3.75 2.32
C GLN A 248 -19.14 -3.58 0.80
N LEU A 249 -19.08 -4.68 0.06
CA LEU A 249 -18.77 -4.66 -1.36
C LEU A 249 -19.75 -3.85 -2.19
N SER A 250 -21.05 -3.92 -1.88
CA SER A 250 -22.07 -3.12 -2.56
C SER A 250 -21.97 -1.62 -2.29
N ARG A 251 -21.26 -1.20 -1.26
CA ARG A 251 -21.05 0.21 -0.89
C ARG A 251 -19.68 0.76 -1.28
N LEU A 252 -18.80 -0.09 -1.76
CA LEU A 252 -17.47 0.32 -2.21
C LEU A 252 -17.58 1.21 -3.45
N ARG A 253 -16.78 2.27 -3.51
CA ARG A 253 -16.81 3.29 -4.58
C ARG A 253 -15.46 3.42 -5.26
N SER A 254 -15.48 3.87 -6.53
CA SER A 254 -14.27 4.28 -7.25
C SER A 254 -13.49 5.32 -6.45
N GLY A 255 -12.17 5.20 -6.43
CA GLY A 255 -11.27 6.05 -5.65
C GLY A 255 -11.06 5.61 -4.20
N GLU A 256 -11.90 4.73 -3.65
CA GLU A 256 -11.65 4.11 -2.34
C GLU A 256 -10.47 3.14 -2.42
N ARG A 257 -9.86 2.87 -1.27
CA ARG A 257 -8.72 1.94 -1.18
C ARG A 257 -9.11 0.67 -0.46
N ILE A 258 -8.62 -0.45 -1.00
CA ILE A 258 -8.68 -1.75 -0.33
C ILE A 258 -7.25 -2.28 -0.16
N LEU A 259 -7.06 -3.23 0.75
CA LEU A 259 -5.77 -3.90 0.91
C LEU A 259 -5.73 -5.19 0.12
N THR A 260 -4.64 -5.37 -0.61
CA THR A 260 -4.16 -6.68 -1.03
C THR A 260 -3.22 -7.26 0.01
N VAL A 261 -3.16 -8.56 0.06
CA VAL A 261 -2.35 -9.34 1.01
C VAL A 261 -1.72 -10.48 0.24
N ASP A 262 -0.43 -10.68 0.40
CA ASP A 262 0.27 -11.83 -0.16
C ASP A 262 0.25 -13.04 0.82
N PRO A 263 0.73 -14.23 0.44
CA PRO A 263 0.78 -15.39 1.32
C PRO A 263 1.67 -15.24 2.55
N ALA A 264 2.62 -14.30 2.54
CA ALA A 264 3.47 -13.98 3.70
C ALA A 264 2.77 -13.04 4.70
N GLY A 265 1.61 -12.46 4.31
CA GLY A 265 0.88 -11.49 5.10
C GLY A 265 1.27 -10.05 4.82
N ASP A 266 2.19 -9.81 3.89
CA ASP A 266 2.56 -8.46 3.48
C ASP A 266 1.38 -7.79 2.77
N THR A 267 1.16 -6.51 3.06
CA THR A 267 -0.02 -5.79 2.59
C THR A 267 0.32 -4.61 1.70
N ARG A 268 -0.48 -4.39 0.66
CA ARG A 268 -0.41 -3.24 -0.22
C ARG A 268 -1.79 -2.61 -0.40
N ALA A 269 -1.87 -1.29 -0.41
CA ALA A 269 -3.12 -0.59 -0.72
C ALA A 269 -3.27 -0.42 -2.23
N ILE A 270 -4.43 -0.80 -2.77
CA ILE A 270 -4.79 -0.53 -4.16
C ILE A 270 -6.02 0.38 -4.23
N VAL A 271 -6.08 1.20 -5.28
CA VAL A 271 -7.23 2.06 -5.54
C VAL A 271 -8.28 1.28 -6.34
N VAL A 272 -9.52 1.34 -5.90
CA VAL A 272 -10.67 0.78 -6.63
C VAL A 272 -10.99 1.65 -7.83
N GLY A 273 -10.89 1.10 -9.02
CA GLY A 273 -11.29 1.75 -10.26
C GLY A 273 -12.79 1.66 -10.49
N ARG A 274 -13.35 0.46 -10.28
CA ARG A 274 -14.77 0.18 -10.49
C ARG A 274 -15.19 -1.02 -9.64
N VAL A 275 -16.45 -1.03 -9.20
CA VAL A 275 -17.11 -2.22 -8.66
C VAL A 275 -18.26 -2.59 -9.59
N ARG A 276 -18.27 -3.84 -10.05
CA ARG A 276 -19.36 -4.40 -10.83
C ARG A 276 -20.17 -5.35 -9.96
N ILE A 277 -21.49 -5.20 -9.97
CA ILE A 277 -22.40 -6.12 -9.31
C ILE A 277 -23.12 -6.93 -10.40
N GLU A 278 -22.94 -8.24 -10.37
CA GLU A 278 -23.42 -9.17 -11.38
C GLU A 278 -24.22 -10.29 -10.76
N SER A 279 -25.20 -10.83 -11.48
CA SER A 279 -25.88 -12.04 -11.07
C SER A 279 -25.02 -13.25 -11.37
N ALA A 280 -24.80 -14.11 -10.37
CA ALA A 280 -23.99 -15.31 -10.51
C ALA A 280 -24.52 -16.44 -9.60
N PRO A 281 -24.23 -17.71 -9.91
CA PRO A 281 -24.43 -18.80 -8.96
C PRO A 281 -23.52 -18.55 -7.75
N LEU A 282 -24.08 -18.66 -6.55
CA LEU A 282 -23.36 -18.42 -5.30
C LEU A 282 -23.19 -19.72 -4.52
N VAL A 283 -22.06 -19.80 -3.83
CA VAL A 283 -21.70 -20.88 -2.93
C VAL A 283 -21.25 -20.27 -1.60
N ALA A 284 -21.72 -20.83 -0.49
CA ALA A 284 -21.21 -20.52 0.83
C ALA A 284 -20.15 -21.53 1.26
N LEU A 285 -18.99 -21.03 1.65
CA LEU A 285 -17.99 -21.80 2.38
C LEU A 285 -18.23 -21.58 3.88
N HIS A 286 -18.47 -22.63 4.61
CA HIS A 286 -18.48 -22.64 6.07
C HIS A 286 -17.12 -23.14 6.54
N THR A 287 -16.39 -22.30 7.24
CA THR A 287 -15.03 -22.62 7.70
C THR A 287 -14.91 -22.41 9.20
N ARG A 288 -13.93 -23.08 9.81
CA ARG A 288 -13.62 -22.95 11.23
C ARG A 288 -12.13 -22.70 11.43
N SER A 289 -11.81 -21.69 12.23
CA SER A 289 -10.42 -21.42 12.60
C SER A 289 -9.95 -22.35 13.73
N ALA A 290 -8.64 -22.45 13.93
CA ALA A 290 -8.05 -23.19 15.03
C ALA A 290 -8.48 -22.65 16.41
N SER A 291 -8.87 -21.37 16.51
CA SER A 291 -9.44 -20.75 17.72
C SER A 291 -10.92 -21.11 17.95
N GLY A 292 -11.52 -21.85 17.02
CA GLY A 292 -12.95 -22.27 17.09
C GLY A 292 -13.93 -21.25 16.49
N ALA A 293 -13.46 -20.13 15.93
CA ALA A 293 -14.33 -19.16 15.29
C ALA A 293 -14.89 -19.73 13.97
N ASN A 294 -16.22 -19.65 13.82
CA ASN A 294 -16.88 -20.03 12.58
C ASN A 294 -16.91 -18.82 11.63
N VAL A 295 -16.44 -19.03 10.42
CA VAL A 295 -16.39 -18.00 9.38
C VAL A 295 -17.14 -18.50 8.16
N ARG A 296 -18.05 -17.67 7.67
CA ARG A 296 -18.78 -17.92 6.43
C ARG A 296 -18.32 -16.94 5.37
N VAL A 297 -18.04 -17.44 4.17
CA VAL A 297 -17.73 -16.61 3.01
C VAL A 297 -18.62 -17.03 1.86
N VAL A 298 -19.25 -16.06 1.20
CA VAL A 298 -20.14 -16.32 0.05
C VAL A 298 -19.43 -15.83 -1.20
N MET A 299 -19.25 -16.73 -2.14
CA MET A 299 -18.47 -16.49 -3.36
C MET A 299 -19.25 -16.99 -4.60
N ARG A 300 -18.80 -16.58 -5.76
CA ARG A 300 -19.28 -17.06 -7.04
C ARG A 300 -18.85 -18.52 -7.26
N GLY A 301 -19.79 -19.38 -7.61
CA GLY A 301 -19.60 -20.85 -7.70
C GLY A 301 -19.23 -21.39 -9.09
N ASP A 302 -18.94 -20.54 -10.09
CA ASP A 302 -18.73 -20.94 -11.47
C ASP A 302 -17.25 -21.18 -11.86
N GLY A 303 -16.39 -21.42 -10.89
CA GLY A 303 -15.00 -21.79 -11.13
C GLY A 303 -14.03 -20.64 -11.46
N ALA A 304 -14.51 -19.40 -11.59
CA ALA A 304 -13.65 -18.23 -11.81
C ALA A 304 -12.91 -17.80 -10.54
N VAL A 305 -13.50 -18.06 -9.37
CA VAL A 305 -12.95 -17.68 -8.08
C VAL A 305 -11.85 -18.64 -7.64
N ARG A 306 -10.80 -18.09 -7.12
CA ARG A 306 -9.69 -18.83 -6.52
C ARG A 306 -9.47 -18.38 -5.08
N VAL A 307 -9.11 -19.31 -4.23
CA VAL A 307 -8.80 -19.07 -2.82
C VAL A 307 -7.39 -19.58 -2.50
N ARG A 308 -6.78 -19.03 -1.46
CA ARG A 308 -5.46 -19.46 -1.00
C ARG A 308 -5.60 -20.51 0.10
N THR A 309 -4.84 -21.58 -0.03
CA THR A 309 -4.62 -22.55 1.02
C THR A 309 -3.60 -22.05 2.04
N ASP A 310 -3.53 -22.64 3.20
CA ASP A 310 -2.63 -22.23 4.29
C ASP A 310 -1.16 -22.49 3.99
N ASP A 311 -0.85 -23.35 3.03
CA ASP A 311 0.49 -23.57 2.48
C ASP A 311 0.86 -22.60 1.33
N GLY A 312 -0.03 -21.64 1.02
CA GLY A 312 0.17 -20.61 0.01
C GLY A 312 -0.22 -21.02 -1.41
N ALA A 313 -0.70 -22.24 -1.66
CA ALA A 313 -1.18 -22.63 -2.98
C ALA A 313 -2.48 -21.88 -3.33
N CYS A 314 -2.74 -21.74 -4.65
CA CYS A 314 -3.95 -21.10 -5.15
C CYS A 314 -4.83 -22.14 -5.83
N VAL A 315 -5.98 -22.44 -5.26
CA VAL A 315 -6.93 -23.47 -5.72
C VAL A 315 -8.21 -22.84 -6.25
N GLY A 316 -8.82 -23.47 -7.26
CA GLY A 316 -10.15 -23.10 -7.74
C GLY A 316 -11.22 -23.40 -6.68
N LEU A 317 -12.23 -22.53 -6.56
CA LEU A 317 -13.31 -22.76 -5.60
C LEU A 317 -14.05 -24.08 -5.89
N ALA A 318 -14.13 -24.49 -7.14
CA ALA A 318 -14.75 -25.76 -7.56
C ALA A 318 -14.04 -27.01 -7.00
N ASP A 319 -12.76 -26.88 -6.67
CA ASP A 319 -11.94 -27.98 -6.13
C ASP A 319 -11.98 -28.03 -4.60
N VAL A 320 -12.57 -27.01 -3.95
CA VAL A 320 -12.62 -26.91 -2.48
C VAL A 320 -13.70 -27.84 -1.93
N ALA A 321 -13.31 -28.68 -0.99
CA ALA A 321 -14.14 -29.65 -0.31
C ALA A 321 -13.96 -29.58 1.22
N PRO A 322 -14.85 -30.17 2.02
CA PRO A 322 -14.65 -30.33 3.47
C PRO A 322 -13.26 -30.92 3.78
N GLY A 323 -12.60 -30.36 4.80
CA GLY A 323 -11.23 -30.69 5.20
C GLY A 323 -10.14 -29.86 4.51
N PHE A 324 -10.46 -29.08 3.46
CA PHE A 324 -9.49 -28.14 2.90
C PHE A 324 -9.12 -27.07 3.93
N ARG A 325 -7.83 -26.67 3.90
CA ARG A 325 -7.28 -25.66 4.81
C ARG A 325 -6.98 -24.41 4.04
N LEU A 326 -7.71 -23.34 4.32
CA LEU A 326 -7.62 -22.07 3.64
C LEU A 326 -6.91 -21.02 4.51
N ALA A 327 -6.16 -20.12 3.87
CA ALA A 327 -5.57 -18.98 4.55
C ALA A 327 -6.59 -17.85 4.72
N GLY A 328 -6.52 -17.17 5.85
CA GLY A 328 -7.38 -16.04 6.14
C GLY A 328 -6.89 -15.23 7.33
N HIS A 329 -7.69 -14.27 7.75
CA HIS A 329 -7.42 -13.42 8.88
C HIS A 329 -8.62 -13.36 9.81
N GLU A 330 -8.36 -13.51 11.09
CA GLU A 330 -9.35 -13.39 12.16
C GLU A 330 -8.99 -12.17 13.00
N PRO A 331 -9.75 -11.09 12.89
CA PRO A 331 -9.52 -9.90 13.70
C PRO A 331 -9.82 -10.20 15.17
N GLY A 332 -8.97 -9.67 16.07
CA GLY A 332 -9.15 -9.84 17.53
C GLY A 332 -10.37 -9.12 18.12
N VAL A 333 -11.04 -8.29 17.33
CA VAL A 333 -12.24 -7.50 17.69
C VAL A 333 -13.20 -7.46 16.51
N GLY A 334 -14.49 -7.29 16.77
CA GLY A 334 -15.49 -7.20 15.73
C GLY A 334 -15.30 -5.97 14.84
N TRP A 335 -15.37 -6.17 13.54
CA TRP A 335 -15.23 -5.14 12.52
C TRP A 335 -16.61 -4.70 12.05
N VAL A 336 -16.75 -3.41 11.78
CA VAL A 336 -17.96 -2.85 11.19
C VAL A 336 -17.60 -2.05 9.94
N ASP A 337 -18.61 -1.66 9.20
CA ASP A 337 -18.54 -1.01 7.89
C ASP A 337 -17.46 0.08 7.73
N CYS A 338 -17.01 0.71 8.81
CA CYS A 338 -16.03 1.79 8.76
C CYS A 338 -14.82 1.58 9.67
N ARG A 339 -14.99 0.91 10.80
CA ARG A 339 -13.94 0.81 11.84
C ARG A 339 -14.09 -0.49 12.62
N MET A 340 -12.96 -0.99 13.09
CA MET A 340 -12.92 -1.99 14.14
C MET A 340 -13.52 -1.37 15.40
N ARG A 341 -14.52 -2.04 16.00
CA ARG A 341 -15.05 -1.68 17.32
C ARG A 341 -14.57 -2.70 18.32
N ALA A 342 -14.03 -2.24 19.43
CA ALA A 342 -13.94 -3.09 20.60
C ALA A 342 -15.31 -3.67 20.87
N ALA A 343 -15.39 -4.96 21.16
CA ALA A 343 -16.63 -5.58 21.58
C ALA A 343 -17.15 -4.81 22.81
N ALA A 344 -18.06 -3.87 22.59
CA ALA A 344 -18.70 -3.18 23.67
C ALA A 344 -19.43 -4.25 24.46
N SER A 345 -19.02 -4.44 25.70
CA SER A 345 -19.81 -5.17 26.67
C SER A 345 -21.20 -4.53 26.65
N ARG A 346 -22.17 -5.17 26.05
CA ARG A 346 -23.56 -4.77 26.15
C ARG A 346 -23.94 -4.95 27.60
N SER A 347 -23.78 -3.90 28.39
CA SER A 347 -24.53 -3.75 29.64
C SER A 347 -25.99 -3.89 29.25
N ALA A 348 -26.62 -4.93 29.74
CA ALA A 348 -28.03 -5.17 29.57
C ALA A 348 -28.79 -3.92 30.03
N VAL A 349 -29.43 -3.23 29.08
CA VAL A 349 -30.47 -2.26 29.42
C VAL A 349 -31.61 -3.07 29.95
N SER A 350 -31.77 -3.12 31.29
CA SER A 350 -32.95 -3.61 31.93
C SER A 350 -34.11 -2.68 31.59
N VAL A 351 -34.98 -3.12 30.72
CA VAL A 351 -36.27 -2.49 30.55
C VAL A 351 -37.12 -2.88 31.80
N SER A 352 -37.17 -1.96 32.78
CA SER A 352 -38.18 -2.01 33.82
C SER A 352 -39.52 -1.61 33.21
N ARG A 353 -40.53 -2.40 33.45
CA ARG A 353 -41.93 -2.16 33.13
C ARG A 353 -42.49 -0.90 33.76
#